data_aa89aba7ffebcb05af9764cc78d22c2e
#
_entry.id   aa89aba7ffebcb05af9764cc78d22c2e
#
_cell.length_a   1.000
_cell.length_b   1.000
_cell.length_c   1.000
_cell.angle_alpha   90.00
_cell.angle_beta   90.00
_cell.angle_gamma   90.00
#
_symmetry.space_group_name_H-M   'P 1'
#
loop_
_entity.id
_entity.type
_entity.pdbx_description
1 polymer ?
#
loop_
_entity_poly.entity_id
_entity_poly.type
_entity_poly.pdbx_seq_one_letter_code
_entity_poly.pdbx_strand_id
1 'polypeptide(L)'
;VPPIVIYTKSACPFCHAAKALLRAKAAPFEEISVDGDRAGQAAMAAKAHGRYTVPQIFIGGAHVGGCDDLHALESAGELDALLAG
;
A
#
# COMPACT_ATOMS: atom_id res chain seq x y z
N VAL A 1 7.16 14.33 -2.33
CA VAL A 1 6.50 13.02 -2.30
C VAL A 1 5.45 13.02 -1.20
N PRO A 2 4.19 12.72 -1.49
CA PRO A 2 3.17 12.62 -0.45
C PRO A 2 3.49 11.47 0.51
N PRO A 3 3.00 11.48 1.74
CA PRO A 3 3.22 10.39 2.67
C PRO A 3 2.58 9.11 2.14
N ILE A 4 3.33 8.01 2.21
CA ILE A 4 2.88 6.70 1.75
C ILE A 4 2.86 5.77 2.95
N VAL A 5 1.74 5.07 3.14
CA VAL A 5 1.59 4.05 4.19
C VAL A 5 1.19 2.75 3.52
N ILE A 6 1.87 1.67 3.88
CA ILE A 6 1.53 0.33 3.42
C ILE A 6 1.35 -0.60 4.62
N TYR A 7 0.21 -1.28 4.66
CA TYR A 7 -0.08 -2.30 5.67
C TYR A 7 0.29 -3.66 5.11
N THR A 8 1.03 -4.44 5.88
CA THR A 8 1.61 -5.70 5.41
C THR A 8 1.51 -6.81 6.45
N LYS A 9 1.82 -8.03 6.00
CA LYS A 9 2.15 -9.18 6.86
C LYS A 9 3.45 -9.78 6.36
N SER A 10 4.18 -10.46 7.25
CA SER A 10 5.50 -10.99 6.92
C SER A 10 5.45 -12.07 5.84
N ALA A 11 4.46 -12.96 5.88
CA ALA A 11 4.30 -14.03 4.89
C ALA A 11 3.36 -13.60 3.77
N CYS A 12 3.72 -12.54 3.06
CA CYS A 12 2.85 -11.97 2.03
C CYS A 12 3.67 -11.61 0.78
N PRO A 13 3.68 -12.48 -0.24
CA PRO A 13 4.42 -12.19 -1.49
C PRO A 13 3.95 -10.90 -2.17
N PHE A 14 2.66 -10.61 -2.14
CA PHE A 14 2.13 -9.38 -2.75
C PHE A 14 2.56 -8.14 -1.99
N CYS A 15 2.74 -8.24 -0.67
CA CYS A 15 3.32 -7.15 0.12
C CYS A 15 4.74 -6.85 -0.33
N HIS A 16 5.54 -7.90 -0.53
CA HIS A 16 6.93 -7.75 -1.01
C HIS A 16 6.97 -7.13 -2.41
N ALA A 17 6.07 -7.56 -3.30
CA ALA A 17 6.01 -7.01 -4.66
C ALA A 17 5.61 -5.53 -4.65
N ALA A 18 4.65 -5.15 -3.82
CA ALA A 18 4.23 -3.75 -3.70
C ALA A 18 5.38 -2.88 -3.16
N LYS A 19 6.07 -3.35 -2.12
CA LYS A 19 7.23 -2.62 -1.58
C LYS A 19 8.35 -2.49 -2.60
N ALA A 20 8.59 -3.54 -3.39
CA ALA A 20 9.62 -3.51 -4.43
C ALA A 20 9.31 -2.43 -5.48
N LEU A 21 8.06 -2.29 -5.88
CA LEU A 21 7.66 -1.25 -6.83
C LEU A 21 7.88 0.15 -6.23
N LEU A 22 7.48 0.36 -4.98
CA LEU A 22 7.68 1.66 -4.32
C LEU A 22 9.18 1.99 -4.20
N ARG A 23 10.02 1.00 -3.89
CA ARG A 23 11.48 1.19 -3.83
C ARG A 23 12.05 1.51 -5.20
N ALA A 24 11.57 0.85 -6.25
CA ALA A 24 12.00 1.11 -7.62
C ALA A 24 11.68 2.54 -8.05
N LYS A 25 10.62 3.13 -7.49
CA LYS A 25 10.23 4.52 -7.72
C LYS A 25 10.95 5.49 -6.78
N ALA A 26 11.84 5.01 -5.93
CA ALA A 26 12.51 5.81 -4.89
C ALA A 26 11.50 6.55 -4.00
N ALA A 27 10.35 5.94 -3.76
CA ALA A 27 9.26 6.52 -2.97
C ALA A 27 9.35 5.99 -1.53
N PRO A 28 9.75 6.81 -0.56
CA PRO A 28 9.80 6.36 0.83
C PRO A 28 8.40 6.11 1.37
N PHE A 29 8.28 5.07 2.18
CA PHE A 29 6.97 4.67 2.73
C PHE A 29 7.12 4.24 4.17
N GLU A 30 6.02 4.36 4.92
CA GLU A 30 5.88 3.80 6.25
C GLU A 30 5.21 2.44 6.12
N GLU A 31 5.82 1.41 6.71
CA GLU A 31 5.26 0.07 6.72
C GLU A 31 4.65 -0.21 8.09
N ILE A 32 3.38 -0.64 8.11
CA ILE A 32 2.68 -1.03 9.33
C ILE A 32 2.35 -2.51 9.22
N SER A 33 3.02 -3.34 10.05
CA SER A 33 2.72 -4.76 10.10
C SER A 33 1.44 -5.00 10.89
N VAL A 34 0.57 -5.85 10.34
CA VAL A 34 -0.64 -6.32 11.04
C VAL A 34 -0.55 -7.82 11.34
N ASP A 35 0.67 -8.38 11.35
CA ASP A 35 0.91 -9.76 11.77
C ASP A 35 0.40 -9.96 13.20
N GLY A 36 -0.52 -10.92 13.37
CA GLY A 36 -1.07 -11.20 14.70
C GLY A 36 -1.82 -10.05 15.35
N ASP A 37 -2.13 -8.99 14.60
CA ASP A 37 -2.78 -7.78 15.11
C ASP A 37 -4.15 -7.62 14.47
N ARG A 38 -5.15 -8.28 15.07
CA ARG A 38 -6.52 -8.25 14.54
C ARG A 38 -7.12 -6.86 14.64
N ALA A 39 -6.83 -6.13 15.70
CA ALA A 39 -7.34 -4.76 15.88
C ALA A 39 -6.72 -3.82 14.84
N GLY A 40 -5.42 -3.94 14.59
CA GLY A 40 -4.74 -3.17 13.55
C GLY A 40 -5.27 -3.47 12.16
N GLN A 41 -5.53 -4.76 11.89
CA GLN A 41 -6.10 -5.16 10.60
C GLN A 41 -7.53 -4.64 10.43
N ALA A 42 -8.34 -4.62 11.48
CA ALA A 42 -9.68 -4.05 11.44
C ALA A 42 -9.63 -2.54 11.20
N ALA A 43 -8.70 -1.85 11.86
CA ALA A 43 -8.51 -0.41 11.64
C ALA A 43 -8.10 -0.11 10.20
N MET A 44 -7.20 -0.94 9.64
CA MET A 44 -6.83 -0.85 8.22
C MET A 44 -8.05 -1.02 7.33
N ALA A 45 -8.85 -2.06 7.58
CA ALA A 45 -10.03 -2.35 6.77
C ALA A 45 -11.05 -1.20 6.79
N ALA A 46 -11.22 -0.56 7.95
CA ALA A 46 -12.09 0.60 8.06
C ALA A 46 -11.67 1.75 7.15
N LYS A 47 -10.35 1.92 6.93
CA LYS A 47 -9.81 2.93 6.02
C LYS A 47 -9.78 2.45 4.58
N ALA A 48 -9.81 1.15 4.35
CA ALA A 48 -9.64 0.52 3.04
C ALA A 48 -10.98 0.08 2.43
N HIS A 49 -12.05 0.78 2.75
CA HIS A 49 -13.39 0.49 2.22
C HIS A 49 -13.85 -0.94 2.53
N GLY A 50 -13.48 -1.44 3.72
CA GLY A 50 -13.86 -2.77 4.17
C GLY A 50 -12.95 -3.90 3.71
N ARG A 51 -11.87 -3.62 3.01
CA ARG A 51 -10.94 -4.65 2.53
C ARG A 51 -10.00 -5.07 3.65
N TYR A 52 -10.01 -6.36 3.98
CA TYR A 52 -9.18 -6.96 5.03
C TYR A 52 -7.85 -7.50 4.52
N THR A 53 -7.68 -7.60 3.21
CA THR A 53 -6.48 -8.19 2.62
C THR A 53 -5.27 -7.27 2.75
N VAL A 54 -4.08 -7.86 2.73
CA VAL A 54 -2.82 -7.13 2.64
C VAL A 54 -2.13 -7.46 1.31
N PRO A 55 -1.36 -6.53 0.74
CA PRO A 55 -1.12 -5.19 1.24
C PRO A 55 -2.32 -4.26 1.03
N GLN A 56 -2.38 -3.19 1.84
CA GLN A 56 -3.26 -2.07 1.58
C GLN A 56 -2.40 -0.82 1.60
N ILE A 57 -2.50 0.00 0.57
CA ILE A 57 -1.60 1.11 0.31
C ILE A 57 -2.38 2.42 0.28
N PHE A 58 -1.83 3.43 0.94
CA PHE A 58 -2.40 4.77 0.99
C PHE A 58 -1.34 5.77 0.56
N ILE A 59 -1.68 6.66 -0.35
CA ILE A 59 -0.77 7.71 -0.84
C ILE A 59 -1.43 9.06 -0.57
N GLY A 60 -0.79 9.88 0.26
CA GLY A 60 -1.35 11.17 0.65
C GLY A 60 -2.68 11.06 1.35
N GLY A 61 -2.92 9.96 2.07
CA GLY A 61 -4.18 9.69 2.75
C GLY A 61 -5.25 9.08 1.86
N ALA A 62 -5.05 9.03 0.55
CA ALA A 62 -6.01 8.41 -0.37
C ALA A 62 -5.76 6.91 -0.47
N HIS A 63 -6.83 6.12 -0.40
CA HIS A 63 -6.73 4.67 -0.51
C HIS A 63 -6.44 4.26 -1.96
N VAL A 64 -5.29 3.63 -2.18
CA VAL A 64 -4.93 3.07 -3.48
C VAL A 64 -5.48 1.65 -3.63
N GLY A 65 -5.32 0.85 -2.61
CA GLY A 65 -5.74 -0.56 -2.62
C GLY A 65 -4.57 -1.50 -2.40
N GLY A 66 -4.61 -2.65 -3.05
CA GLY A 66 -3.60 -3.70 -2.92
C GLY A 66 -2.48 -3.59 -3.96
N CYS A 67 -1.70 -4.67 -4.04
CA CYS A 67 -0.59 -4.76 -4.99
C CYS A 67 -1.07 -4.63 -6.44
N ASP A 68 -2.18 -5.29 -6.79
CA ASP A 68 -2.72 -5.23 -8.16
C ASP A 68 -3.11 -3.80 -8.52
N ASP A 69 -3.73 -3.09 -7.58
CA ASP A 69 -4.15 -1.71 -7.81
C ASP A 69 -2.94 -0.80 -8.02
N LEU A 70 -1.88 -1.00 -7.24
CA LEU A 70 -0.65 -0.23 -7.37
C LEU A 70 0.01 -0.47 -8.73
N HIS A 71 0.11 -1.73 -9.15
CA HIS A 71 0.69 -2.09 -10.44
C HIS A 71 -0.17 -1.62 -11.60
N ALA A 72 -1.50 -1.57 -11.44
CA ALA A 72 -2.39 -1.03 -12.45
C ALA A 72 -2.15 0.46 -12.68
N LEU A 73 -1.92 1.22 -11.59
CA LEU A 73 -1.55 2.63 -11.71
C LEU A 73 -0.23 2.81 -12.46
N GLU A 74 0.75 1.96 -12.18
CA GLU A 74 2.04 2.00 -12.88
C GLU A 74 1.84 1.69 -14.37
N SER A 75 1.09 0.66 -14.70
CA SER A 75 0.84 0.28 -16.09
C SER A 75 0.08 1.35 -16.86
N ALA A 76 -0.79 2.10 -16.19
CA ALA A 76 -1.53 3.20 -16.80
C ALA A 76 -0.72 4.48 -16.89
N GLY A 77 0.50 4.51 -16.35
CA GLY A 77 1.34 5.70 -16.31
C GLY A 77 0.87 6.76 -15.33
N GLU A 78 0.07 6.37 -14.33
CA GLU A 78 -0.53 7.31 -13.38
C GLU A 78 0.17 7.33 -12.03
N LEU A 79 0.99 6.32 -11.73
CA LEU A 79 1.63 6.22 -10.42
C LEU A 79 2.60 7.37 -10.18
N ASP A 80 3.43 7.71 -11.16
CA ASP A 80 4.42 8.78 -11.01
C ASP A 80 3.76 10.13 -10.67
N ALA A 81 2.61 10.41 -11.25
CA ALA A 81 1.87 11.64 -10.96
C ALA A 81 1.38 11.66 -9.51
N LEU A 82 0.90 10.53 -8.99
CA LEU A 82 0.48 10.41 -7.60
C LEU A 82 1.68 10.58 -6.65
N LEU A 83 2.83 10.04 -6.99
CA LEU A 83 4.03 10.12 -6.17
C LEU A 83 4.64 11.52 -6.20
N ALA A 84 4.47 12.26 -7.27
CA ALA A 84 4.95 13.63 -7.39
C ALA A 84 4.10 14.60 -6.59
N GLY A 85 2.87 14.23 -6.39
CA GLY A 85 1.80 14.98 -5.77
C GLY A 85 1.97 15.87 -4.80
#